data_25f4e5c3352c5e567786a247c85fb4e8
#
_entry.id   25f4e5c3352c5e567786a247c85fb4e8
#
_cell.length_a   1.000
_cell.length_b   1.000
_cell.length_c   1.000
_cell.angle_alpha   90.00
_cell.angle_beta   90.00
_cell.angle_gamma   90.00
#
_symmetry.space_group_name_H-M   'P 1'
#
loop_
_entity.id
_entity.type
_entity.pdbx_description
1 polymer ?
#
loop_
_entity_poly.entity_id
_entity_poly.type
_entity_poly.pdbx_seq_one_letter_code
_entity_poly.pdbx_strand_id
1 'polypeptide(L)'
;MKFKTTTKIIKDYVLTVSRAVDIKPSTPALQGLYIKIKENNCELTGSDLDLVIKANFEVESIVDGECLVNSRIFSEVMRKLPSGEVVFSDIGN
;
A
#
# COMPACT_ATOMS: atom_id res chain seq x y z
N MET A 1 7.08 -11.04 -2.62
CA MET A 1 6.99 -10.01 -1.57
C MET A 1 6.22 -10.56 -0.38
N LYS A 2 6.77 -10.40 0.79
CA LYS A 2 6.09 -10.79 2.04
C LYS A 2 6.64 -9.94 3.18
N PHE A 3 5.76 -9.34 3.97
CA PHE A 3 6.20 -8.50 5.09
C PHE A 3 5.17 -8.49 6.21
N LYS A 4 5.63 -8.13 7.39
CA LYS A 4 4.82 -8.06 8.60
C LYS A 4 4.85 -6.64 9.15
N THR A 5 3.70 -6.14 9.58
CA THR A 5 3.57 -4.83 10.20
C THR A 5 2.36 -4.84 11.13
N THR A 6 2.02 -3.70 11.70
CA THR A 6 0.80 -3.58 12.50
C THR A 6 -0.30 -2.91 11.67
N THR A 7 -1.54 -3.29 11.93
CA THR A 7 -2.69 -2.71 11.25
C THR A 7 -2.72 -1.19 11.38
N LYS A 8 -2.42 -0.68 12.57
CA LYS A 8 -2.46 0.76 12.82
C LYS A 8 -1.50 1.51 11.91
N ILE A 9 -0.28 1.02 11.78
CA ILE A 9 0.74 1.69 10.97
C ILE A 9 0.38 1.67 9.50
N ILE A 10 0.13 0.48 8.94
CA ILE A 10 -0.11 0.37 7.51
C ILE A 10 -1.41 1.05 7.09
N LYS A 11 -2.44 0.98 7.92
CA LYS A 11 -3.73 1.60 7.63
C LYS A 11 -3.58 3.11 7.45
N ASP A 12 -2.87 3.79 8.34
CA ASP A 12 -2.68 5.22 8.27
C ASP A 12 -1.94 5.62 6.99
N TYR A 13 -0.87 4.91 6.65
CA TYR A 13 -0.10 5.22 5.45
C TYR A 13 -0.87 4.92 4.17
N VAL A 14 -1.56 3.78 4.11
CA VAL A 14 -2.36 3.43 2.93
C VAL A 14 -3.46 4.45 2.69
N LEU A 15 -4.18 4.85 3.73
CA LEU A 15 -5.26 5.84 3.58
C LEU A 15 -4.72 7.20 3.15
N THR A 16 -3.56 7.60 3.65
CA THR A 16 -2.94 8.86 3.26
C THR A 16 -2.53 8.85 1.79
N VAL A 17 -1.85 7.80 1.34
CA VAL A 17 -1.36 7.70 -0.03
C VAL A 17 -2.53 7.52 -1.01
N SER A 18 -3.56 6.77 -0.62
CA SER A 18 -4.72 6.52 -1.47
C SER A 18 -5.48 7.78 -1.81
N ARG A 19 -5.36 8.83 -1.02
CA ARG A 19 -6.02 10.11 -1.32
C ARG A 19 -5.57 10.70 -2.65
N ALA A 20 -4.32 10.46 -3.05
CA ALA A 20 -3.84 10.93 -4.34
C ALA A 20 -4.50 10.19 -5.50
N VAL A 21 -4.86 8.92 -5.28
CA VAL A 21 -5.42 8.07 -6.32
C VAL A 21 -6.92 8.25 -6.45
N ASP A 22 -7.62 8.47 -5.34
CA ASP A 22 -9.09 8.48 -5.29
C ASP A 22 -9.73 9.75 -5.82
N ILE A 23 -8.98 10.81 -6.04
CA ILE A 23 -9.54 12.11 -6.40
C ILE A 23 -10.22 12.09 -7.78
N LYS A 24 -9.66 11.36 -8.74
CA LYS A 24 -10.23 11.27 -10.09
C LYS A 24 -10.09 9.87 -10.65
N PRO A 25 -11.05 8.99 -10.43
CA PRO A 25 -10.96 7.60 -10.87
C PRO A 25 -11.28 7.41 -12.34
N SER A 26 -11.10 8.42 -13.17
CA SER A 26 -11.45 8.34 -14.59
C SER A 26 -10.50 7.46 -15.41
N THR A 27 -9.29 7.22 -14.92
CA THR A 27 -8.31 6.40 -15.61
C THR A 27 -7.93 5.22 -14.73
N PRO A 28 -8.39 4.00 -15.05
CA PRO A 28 -8.13 2.83 -14.19
C PRO A 28 -6.66 2.57 -13.90
N ALA A 29 -5.77 2.85 -14.85
CA ALA A 29 -4.35 2.64 -14.66
C ALA A 29 -3.75 3.51 -13.55
N LEU A 30 -4.41 4.63 -13.22
CA LEU A 30 -3.97 5.54 -12.17
C LEU A 30 -4.60 5.24 -10.81
N GLN A 31 -5.40 4.19 -10.72
CA GLN A 31 -6.01 3.77 -9.46
C GLN A 31 -5.13 2.78 -8.69
N GLY A 32 -3.91 2.57 -9.14
CA GLY A 32 -3.00 1.63 -8.51
C GLY A 32 -2.24 2.24 -7.35
N LEU A 33 -1.98 1.42 -6.37
CA LEU A 33 -1.10 1.73 -5.26
C LEU A 33 0.12 0.83 -5.42
N TYR A 34 1.29 1.44 -5.52
CA TYR A 34 2.54 0.71 -5.68
C TYR A 34 3.17 0.45 -4.32
N ILE A 35 3.52 -0.81 -4.06
CA ILE A 35 4.12 -1.22 -2.79
C ILE A 35 5.48 -1.82 -3.08
N LYS A 36 6.50 -1.30 -2.43
CA LYS A 36 7.86 -1.81 -2.56
C LYS A 36 8.44 -2.11 -1.18
N ILE A 37 8.90 -3.35 -0.99
CA ILE A 37 9.51 -3.80 0.25
C ILE A 37 10.99 -4.07 0.00
N LYS A 38 11.84 -3.37 0.72
CA LYS A 38 13.29 -3.57 0.63
C LYS A 38 13.93 -3.24 1.97
N GLU A 39 14.73 -4.18 2.48
CA GLU A 39 15.54 -3.98 3.68
C GLU A 39 14.73 -3.41 4.87
N ASN A 40 13.60 -4.04 5.16
CA ASN A 40 12.71 -3.66 6.26
C ASN A 40 12.08 -2.27 6.08
N ASN A 41 12.01 -1.77 4.86
CA ASN A 41 11.32 -0.55 4.54
C ASN A 41 10.19 -0.82 3.55
N CYS A 42 9.03 -0.25 3.82
CA CYS A 42 7.90 -0.27 2.91
C CYS A 42 7.76 1.12 2.28
N GLU A 43 7.81 1.18 0.96
CA GLU A 43 7.54 2.41 0.23
C GLU A 43 6.19 2.25 -0.47
N LEU A 44 5.27 3.15 -0.14
CA LEU A 44 3.97 3.22 -0.79
C LEU A 44 3.96 4.42 -1.73
N THR A 45 3.49 4.23 -2.94
CA THR A 45 3.37 5.31 -3.92
C THR A 45 1.99 5.29 -4.53
N GLY A 46 1.30 6.42 -4.43
CA GLY A 46 0.04 6.65 -5.12
C GLY A 46 0.17 7.89 -5.99
N SER A 47 -0.47 7.89 -7.14
CA SER A 47 -0.37 9.02 -8.05
C SER A 47 -1.64 9.21 -8.87
N ASP A 48 -1.89 10.46 -9.27
CA ASP A 48 -2.82 10.79 -10.32
C ASP A 48 -2.05 11.58 -11.39
N LEU A 49 -2.75 12.29 -12.26
CA LEU A 49 -2.09 13.03 -13.35
C LEU A 49 -1.19 14.17 -12.88
N ASP A 50 -1.51 14.75 -11.71
CA ASP A 50 -0.84 15.96 -11.23
C ASP A 50 -0.13 15.79 -9.91
N LEU A 51 -0.37 14.68 -9.21
CA LEU A 51 0.10 14.51 -7.85
C LEU A 51 0.67 13.13 -7.63
N VAL A 52 1.82 13.06 -6.99
CA VAL A 52 2.42 11.82 -6.54
C VAL A 52 2.65 11.92 -5.05
N ILE A 53 2.12 10.97 -4.29
CA ILE A 53 2.36 10.88 -2.86
C ILE A 53 3.14 9.61 -2.58
N LYS A 54 4.26 9.76 -1.89
CA LYS A 54 5.08 8.64 -1.43
C LYS A 54 5.15 8.65 0.08
N ALA A 55 5.09 7.48 0.67
CA ALA A 55 5.27 7.31 2.10
C ALA A 55 6.21 6.13 2.35
N ASN A 56 7.09 6.28 3.32
CA ASN A 56 8.03 5.24 3.72
C ASN A 56 7.84 4.94 5.20
N PHE A 57 7.80 3.67 5.54
CA PHE A 57 7.71 3.27 6.94
C PHE A 57 8.39 1.93 7.16
N GLU A 58 8.76 1.68 8.42
CA GLU A 58 9.45 0.46 8.80
C GLU A 58 8.50 -0.72 8.88
N VAL A 59 8.94 -1.85 8.33
CA VAL A 59 8.21 -3.12 8.41
C VAL A 59 9.22 -4.23 8.68
N GLU A 60 8.73 -5.43 8.97
CA GLU A 60 9.57 -6.61 9.02
C GLU A 60 9.47 -7.32 7.67
N SER A 61 10.51 -7.21 6.87
CA SER A 61 10.55 -7.86 5.56
C SER A 61 10.87 -9.33 5.73
N ILE A 62 10.03 -10.18 5.15
CA ILE A 62 10.28 -11.61 5.09
C ILE A 62 10.82 -11.96 3.71
N VAL A 63 10.23 -11.39 2.67
CA VAL A 63 10.72 -11.50 1.29
C VAL A 63 10.58 -10.13 0.64
N ASP A 64 11.69 -9.54 0.24
CA ASP A 64 11.67 -8.27 -0.48
C ASP A 64 10.98 -8.42 -1.84
N GLY A 65 10.46 -7.33 -2.35
CA GLY A 65 9.79 -7.33 -3.64
C GLY A 65 8.89 -6.12 -3.81
N GLU A 66 8.11 -6.14 -4.87
CA GLU A 66 7.22 -5.03 -5.18
C GLU A 66 5.97 -5.53 -5.88
N CYS A 67 4.87 -4.80 -5.75
CA CYS A 67 3.64 -5.12 -6.46
C CYS A 67 2.77 -3.87 -6.62
N LEU A 68 1.84 -3.95 -7.55
CA LEU A 68 0.84 -2.92 -7.78
C LEU A 68 -0.51 -3.49 -7.40
N VAL A 69 -1.26 -2.78 -6.55
CA VAL A 69 -2.58 -3.22 -6.12
C VAL A 69 -3.61 -2.14 -6.43
N ASN A 70 -4.89 -2.53 -6.48
CA ASN A 70 -5.95 -1.56 -6.65
C ASN A 70 -6.13 -0.79 -5.34
N SER A 71 -6.00 0.53 -5.41
CA SER A 71 -6.03 1.40 -4.25
C SER A 71 -7.36 1.32 -3.48
N ARG A 72 -8.49 1.31 -4.19
CA ARG A 72 -9.81 1.26 -3.55
C ARG A 72 -10.00 -0.05 -2.79
N ILE A 73 -9.71 -1.17 -3.46
CA ILE A 73 -9.87 -2.48 -2.84
C ILE A 73 -8.94 -2.63 -1.64
N PHE A 74 -7.69 -2.21 -1.79
CA PHE A 74 -6.72 -2.31 -0.71
C PHE A 74 -7.12 -1.44 0.48
N SER A 75 -7.62 -0.24 0.24
CA SER A 75 -8.11 0.63 1.31
C SER A 75 -9.29 0.03 2.06
N GLU A 76 -10.21 -0.61 1.34
CA GLU A 76 -11.32 -1.30 1.97
C GLU A 76 -10.87 -2.47 2.83
N VAL A 77 -9.88 -3.21 2.37
CA VAL A 77 -9.28 -4.28 3.16
C VAL A 77 -8.67 -3.72 4.45
N MET A 78 -7.97 -2.59 4.35
CA MET A 78 -7.37 -1.94 5.53
C MET A 78 -8.42 -1.59 6.57
N ARG A 79 -9.57 -1.10 6.14
CA ARG A 79 -10.65 -0.71 7.07
C ARG A 79 -11.26 -1.89 7.81
N LYS A 80 -11.16 -3.09 7.25
CA LYS A 80 -11.76 -4.30 7.81
C LYS A 80 -10.79 -5.15 8.62
N LEU A 81 -9.51 -4.81 8.61
CA LEU A 81 -8.52 -5.59 9.36
C LEU A 81 -8.68 -5.41 10.86
N PRO A 82 -8.55 -6.49 11.63
CA PRO A 82 -8.53 -6.38 13.09
C PRO A 82 -7.25 -5.68 13.55
N SER A 83 -7.29 -5.15 14.77
CA SER A 83 -6.11 -4.56 15.38
C SER A 83 -5.03 -5.61 15.60
N GLY A 84 -3.77 -5.20 15.55
CA GLY A 84 -2.65 -6.07 15.86
C GLY A 84 -1.71 -6.25 14.69
N GLU A 85 -0.98 -7.34 14.71
CA GLU A 85 0.00 -7.63 13.67
C GLU A 85 -0.67 -8.28 12.46
N VAL A 86 -0.19 -7.92 11.28
CA VAL A 86 -0.68 -8.48 10.01
C VAL A 86 0.50 -8.83 9.14
N VAL A 87 0.33 -9.87 8.33
CA VAL A 87 1.31 -10.29 7.34
C VAL A 87 0.69 -10.16 5.97
N PHE A 88 1.40 -9.48 5.09
CA PHE A 88 0.98 -9.34 3.69
C PHE A 88 1.92 -10.14 2.81
N SER A 89 1.36 -10.85 1.85
CA SER A 89 2.17 -11.49 0.82
C SER A 89 1.43 -11.45 -0.49
N ASP A 90 2.18 -11.24 -1.58
CA ASP A 90 1.62 -11.43 -2.89
C ASP A 90 1.74 -12.91 -3.23
N ILE A 91 0.79 -13.41 -3.97
CA ILE A 91 0.79 -14.82 -4.41
C ILE A 91 1.17 -14.92 -5.87
N GLY A 92 1.92 -13.94 -6.30
CA GLY A 92 2.54 -13.93 -7.60
C GLY A 92 1.56 -13.82 -8.76
N ASN A 93 1.28 -12.74 -9.18
CA ASN A 93 0.63 -12.40 -10.44
C ASN A 93 0.26 -10.95 -10.42
#